data_fee780464b1fcc39929a27e8e7a3f017
#
_entry.id   fee780464b1fcc39929a27e8e7a3f017
#
_cell.length_a   1.000
_cell.length_b   1.000
_cell.length_c   1.000
_cell.angle_alpha   90.00
_cell.angle_beta   90.00
_cell.angle_gamma   90.00
#
_symmetry.space_group_name_H-M   'P 1'
#
loop_
_entity.id
_entity.type
_entity.pdbx_description
1 polymer ?
#
loop_
_entity_poly.entity_id
_entity_poly.type
_entity_poly.pdbx_seq_one_letter_code
_entity_poly.pdbx_strand_id
1 'polypeptide(L)'
;MYENELKQRIPDPDLLLKLEPEELAGVLLPILRKEGANYQGKISGYNFCNGFRQMQEIYPRQAVTAVTRAIMEAWNWMLNTGLLAPTPDDHNGDWVFLTRAAERLQDPADFEVFRKATLLSPKLLHPRIVETAWPTFIRGKHDTAVFEAFKEVEVAVRTACGYDAKVIGVPVVHQN
;
A
#
# COMPACT_ATOMS: atom_id res chain seq x y z
N MET A 1 -18.38 7.39 16.16
CA MET A 1 -17.66 6.15 16.32
C MET A 1 -17.22 5.68 14.96
N TYR A 2 -16.01 5.18 14.87
CA TYR A 2 -15.32 4.83 13.60
C TYR A 2 -16.02 3.73 12.80
N GLU A 3 -16.73 2.83 13.46
CA GLU A 3 -17.48 1.74 12.80
C GLU A 3 -18.60 2.28 11.92
N ASN A 4 -19.29 3.31 12.38
CA ASN A 4 -20.33 3.97 11.59
C ASN A 4 -19.74 4.70 10.39
N GLU A 5 -18.55 5.26 10.52
CA GLU A 5 -17.86 5.90 9.39
C GLU A 5 -17.47 4.89 8.30
N LEU A 6 -16.99 3.70 8.67
CA LEU A 6 -16.73 2.63 7.69
C LEU A 6 -18.03 2.21 6.98
N LYS A 7 -19.11 2.01 7.73
CA LYS A 7 -20.44 1.68 7.17
C LYS A 7 -20.94 2.74 6.20
N GLN A 8 -20.74 4.02 6.51
CA GLN A 8 -21.12 5.11 5.60
C GLN A 8 -20.31 5.11 4.31
N ARG A 9 -19.02 4.74 4.37
CA ARG A 9 -18.13 4.67 3.20
C ARG A 9 -18.38 3.41 2.37
N ILE A 10 -18.63 2.28 3.02
CA ILE A 10 -18.86 0.98 2.40
C ILE A 10 -20.10 0.34 3.07
N PRO A 11 -21.32 0.69 2.62
CA PRO A 11 -22.54 0.16 3.22
C PRO A 11 -22.76 -1.34 3.00
N ASP A 12 -22.25 -1.87 1.88
CA ASP A 12 -22.42 -3.25 1.47
C ASP A 12 -21.21 -4.08 1.89
N PRO A 13 -21.37 -5.09 2.77
CA PRO A 13 -20.27 -5.96 3.20
C PRO A 13 -19.68 -6.78 2.05
N ASP A 14 -20.45 -7.12 1.02
CA ASP A 14 -19.94 -7.88 -0.13
C ASP A 14 -18.99 -7.03 -0.98
N LEU A 15 -19.18 -5.72 -1.04
CA LEU A 15 -18.23 -4.80 -1.64
C LEU A 15 -16.95 -4.68 -0.80
N LEU A 16 -17.09 -4.59 0.53
CA LEU A 16 -15.94 -4.55 1.44
C LEU A 16 -15.07 -5.80 1.28
N LEU A 17 -15.69 -6.96 1.22
CA LEU A 17 -14.99 -8.25 1.11
C LEU A 17 -14.34 -8.51 -0.25
N LYS A 18 -14.65 -7.69 -1.27
CA LYS A 18 -13.97 -7.71 -2.57
C LYS A 18 -12.74 -6.82 -2.65
N LEU A 19 -12.58 -5.93 -1.68
CA LEU A 19 -11.40 -5.06 -1.63
C LEU A 19 -10.18 -5.87 -1.20
N GLU A 20 -9.07 -5.64 -1.88
CA GLU A 20 -7.77 -6.14 -1.42
C GLU A 20 -7.36 -5.40 -0.13
N PRO A 21 -6.50 -6.01 0.72
CA PRO A 21 -6.08 -5.39 1.99
C PRO A 21 -5.55 -3.97 1.85
N GLU A 22 -4.78 -3.69 0.82
CA GLU A 22 -4.25 -2.35 0.51
C GLU A 22 -5.34 -1.34 0.10
N GLU A 23 -6.41 -1.79 -0.56
CA GLU A 23 -7.52 -0.93 -0.93
C GLU A 23 -8.36 -0.57 0.30
N LEU A 24 -8.63 -1.56 1.12
CA LEU A 24 -9.35 -1.36 2.39
C LEU A 24 -8.53 -0.48 3.35
N ALA A 25 -7.19 -0.63 3.38
CA ALA A 25 -6.31 0.23 4.15
C ALA A 25 -6.45 1.71 3.78
N GLY A 26 -6.64 2.03 2.49
CA GLY A 26 -6.90 3.40 2.04
C GLY A 26 -8.20 3.98 2.59
N VAL A 27 -9.22 3.16 2.79
CA VAL A 27 -10.48 3.57 3.42
C VAL A 27 -10.32 3.71 4.92
N LEU A 28 -9.56 2.82 5.57
CA LEU A 28 -9.36 2.79 7.01
C LEU A 28 -8.41 3.91 7.50
N LEU A 29 -7.41 4.28 6.74
CA LEU A 29 -6.38 5.25 7.15
C LEU A 29 -6.95 6.61 7.62
N PRO A 30 -7.89 7.27 6.91
CA PRO A 30 -8.53 8.48 7.41
C PRO A 30 -9.35 8.27 8.70
N ILE A 31 -9.95 7.09 8.85
CA ILE A 31 -10.72 6.71 10.03
C ILE A 31 -9.78 6.56 11.24
N LEU A 32 -8.66 5.84 11.05
CA LEU A 32 -7.65 5.68 12.09
C LEU A 32 -7.00 6.99 12.51
N ARG A 33 -6.82 7.93 11.57
CA ARG A 33 -6.31 9.27 11.89
C ARG A 33 -7.21 10.03 12.85
N LYS A 34 -8.53 9.97 12.64
CA LYS A 34 -9.50 10.58 13.54
C LYS A 34 -9.52 9.88 14.90
N GLU A 35 -9.46 8.55 14.91
CA GLU A 35 -9.44 7.76 16.14
C GLU A 35 -8.17 8.03 16.95
N GLY A 36 -7.00 8.04 16.30
CA GLY A 36 -5.74 8.38 16.96
C GLY A 36 -5.77 9.77 17.62
N ALA A 37 -6.40 10.75 16.98
CA ALA A 37 -6.55 12.09 17.56
C ALA A 37 -7.31 12.08 18.90
N ASN A 38 -8.26 11.15 19.08
CA ASN A 38 -9.02 11.00 20.32
C ASN A 38 -8.19 10.39 21.47
N TYR A 39 -7.13 9.65 21.16
CA TYR A 39 -6.32 8.90 22.13
C TYR A 39 -4.84 9.30 22.12
N GLN A 40 -4.55 10.58 21.99
CA GLN A 40 -3.16 11.11 22.02
C GLN A 40 -2.24 10.47 20.98
N GLY A 41 -2.76 10.13 19.81
CA GLY A 41 -2.03 9.53 18.74
C GLY A 41 -1.92 7.99 18.80
N LYS A 42 -2.45 7.35 19.85
CA LYS A 42 -2.39 5.90 20.05
C LYS A 42 -3.70 5.23 19.61
N ILE A 43 -3.59 4.06 19.01
CA ILE A 43 -4.74 3.27 18.54
C ILE A 43 -4.49 1.81 18.98
N SER A 44 -5.47 1.21 19.68
CA SER A 44 -5.42 -0.21 20.01
C SER A 44 -5.97 -1.02 18.85
N GLY A 45 -5.17 -1.93 18.31
CA GLY A 45 -5.58 -2.85 17.24
C GLY A 45 -6.70 -3.76 17.70
N TYR A 46 -6.60 -4.27 18.93
CA TYR A 46 -7.63 -5.10 19.53
C TYR A 46 -8.97 -4.36 19.64
N ASN A 47 -8.98 -3.17 20.22
CA ASN A 47 -10.21 -2.39 20.39
C ASN A 47 -10.80 -1.98 19.04
N PHE A 48 -9.97 -1.55 18.09
CA PHE A 48 -10.41 -1.16 16.76
C PHE A 48 -11.09 -2.31 16.04
N CYS A 49 -10.49 -3.49 16.01
CA CYS A 49 -11.07 -4.64 15.31
C CYS A 49 -12.26 -5.26 16.08
N ASN A 50 -12.22 -5.29 17.40
CA ASN A 50 -13.35 -5.79 18.20
C ASN A 50 -14.56 -4.85 18.23
N GLY A 51 -14.37 -3.55 18.02
CA GLY A 51 -15.48 -2.62 17.85
C GLY A 51 -16.44 -3.07 16.75
N PHE A 52 -15.91 -3.50 15.61
CA PHE A 52 -16.72 -4.05 14.50
C PHE A 52 -17.41 -5.37 14.86
N ARG A 53 -16.81 -6.19 15.71
CA ARG A 53 -17.38 -7.46 16.15
C ARG A 53 -18.53 -7.27 17.15
N GLN A 54 -18.45 -6.26 17.99
CA GLN A 54 -19.46 -5.99 19.00
C GLN A 54 -20.71 -5.30 18.43
N MET A 55 -20.56 -4.56 17.34
CA MET A 55 -21.64 -3.83 16.70
C MET A 55 -22.32 -4.65 15.61
N GLN A 56 -23.09 -5.67 16.01
CA GLN A 56 -23.90 -6.53 15.11
C GLN A 56 -24.93 -5.75 14.27
N GLU A 57 -25.16 -4.48 14.56
CA GLU A 57 -26.08 -3.60 13.84
C GLU A 57 -25.45 -2.94 12.61
N ILE A 58 -24.12 -2.97 12.51
CA ILE A 58 -23.39 -2.30 11.41
C ILE A 58 -23.47 -3.11 10.12
N TYR A 59 -23.16 -4.40 10.19
CA TYR A 59 -23.26 -5.35 9.10
C TYR A 59 -24.10 -6.57 9.52
N PRO A 60 -24.70 -7.29 8.56
CA PRO A 60 -25.45 -8.50 8.86
C PRO A 60 -24.61 -9.48 9.66
N ARG A 61 -25.20 -10.12 10.66
CA ARG A 61 -24.50 -11.00 11.61
C ARG A 61 -23.63 -12.05 10.95
N GLN A 62 -24.07 -12.59 9.81
CA GLN A 62 -23.32 -13.58 9.04
C GLN A 62 -22.04 -13.02 8.39
N ALA A 63 -21.98 -11.72 8.10
CA ALA A 63 -20.84 -11.08 7.47
C ALA A 63 -19.81 -10.57 8.49
N VAL A 64 -20.17 -10.36 9.76
CA VAL A 64 -19.33 -9.72 10.77
C VAL A 64 -17.95 -10.40 10.90
N THR A 65 -17.89 -11.72 10.94
CA THR A 65 -16.63 -12.43 11.08
C THR A 65 -15.72 -12.23 9.87
N ALA A 66 -16.26 -12.30 8.66
CA ALA A 66 -15.50 -12.09 7.43
C ALA A 66 -15.01 -10.63 7.31
N VAL A 67 -15.87 -9.67 7.60
CA VAL A 67 -15.53 -8.23 7.62
C VAL A 67 -14.43 -7.94 8.64
N THR A 68 -14.52 -8.50 9.85
CA THR A 68 -13.48 -8.31 10.87
C THR A 68 -12.14 -8.87 10.42
N ARG A 69 -12.13 -10.02 9.74
CA ARG A 69 -10.88 -10.58 9.16
C ARG A 69 -10.30 -9.68 8.08
N ALA A 70 -11.10 -9.21 7.16
CA ALA A 70 -10.65 -8.27 6.12
C ALA A 70 -10.05 -6.98 6.72
N ILE A 71 -10.67 -6.45 7.78
CA ILE A 71 -10.12 -5.29 8.51
C ILE A 71 -8.76 -5.64 9.16
N MET A 72 -8.61 -6.84 9.73
CA MET A 72 -7.32 -7.29 10.29
C MET A 72 -6.26 -7.49 9.21
N GLU A 73 -6.62 -7.96 8.03
CA GLU A 73 -5.71 -8.08 6.89
C GLU A 73 -5.22 -6.70 6.43
N ALA A 74 -6.11 -5.73 6.29
CA ALA A 74 -5.75 -4.35 5.99
C ALA A 74 -4.89 -3.70 7.09
N TRP A 75 -5.19 -3.97 8.35
CA TRP A 75 -4.37 -3.55 9.50
C TRP A 75 -2.95 -4.10 9.41
N ASN A 76 -2.80 -5.40 9.18
CA ASN A 76 -1.51 -6.06 9.00
C ASN A 76 -0.74 -5.49 7.80
N TRP A 77 -1.44 -5.22 6.71
CA TRP A 77 -0.82 -4.58 5.55
C TRP A 77 -0.23 -3.20 5.92
N MET A 78 -0.97 -2.38 6.66
CA MET A 78 -0.49 -1.07 7.14
C MET A 78 0.72 -1.19 8.08
N LEU A 79 0.77 -2.20 8.95
CA LEU A 79 1.94 -2.49 9.78
C LEU A 79 3.15 -2.87 8.93
N ASN A 80 2.98 -3.78 7.98
CA ASN A 80 4.06 -4.28 7.13
C ASN A 80 4.61 -3.23 6.17
N THR A 81 3.78 -2.27 5.75
CA THR A 81 4.18 -1.16 4.88
C THR A 81 4.70 0.06 5.64
N GLY A 82 4.71 0.00 6.97
CA GLY A 82 5.22 1.07 7.82
C GLY A 82 4.31 2.30 7.91
N LEU A 83 3.01 2.15 7.63
CA LEU A 83 2.01 3.19 7.90
C LEU A 83 1.60 3.22 9.36
N LEU A 84 1.61 2.06 10.02
CA LEU A 84 1.44 1.91 11.46
C LEU A 84 2.75 1.41 12.08
N ALA A 85 3.02 1.81 13.30
CA ALA A 85 4.15 1.31 14.08
C ALA A 85 3.75 1.08 15.53
N PRO A 86 4.32 0.06 16.24
CA PRO A 86 4.09 -0.17 17.64
C PRO A 86 4.49 1.04 18.49
N THR A 87 3.70 1.33 19.52
CA THR A 87 4.02 2.39 20.48
C THR A 87 5.18 1.97 21.37
N PRO A 88 6.24 2.78 21.54
CA PRO A 88 7.45 2.40 22.29
C PRO A 88 7.19 1.95 23.74
N ASP A 89 6.17 2.50 24.37
CA ASP A 89 5.87 2.24 25.79
C ASP A 89 4.82 1.12 25.98
N ASP A 90 4.47 0.41 24.90
CA ASP A 90 3.48 -0.68 25.00
C ASP A 90 4.18 -2.04 25.07
N HIS A 91 4.10 -2.66 26.25
CA HIS A 91 4.69 -3.99 26.50
C HIS A 91 3.90 -5.15 25.89
N ASN A 92 2.63 -4.91 25.52
CA ASN A 92 1.76 -5.96 24.97
C ASN A 92 1.71 -5.96 23.44
N GLY A 93 2.21 -4.89 22.79
CA GLY A 93 2.25 -4.77 21.32
C GLY A 93 0.89 -4.47 20.66
N ASP A 94 -0.13 -4.14 21.46
CA ASP A 94 -1.49 -3.86 20.95
C ASP A 94 -1.66 -2.39 20.48
N TRP A 95 -0.91 -1.46 21.10
CA TRP A 95 -1.01 -0.05 20.79
C TRP A 95 -0.05 0.34 19.68
N VAL A 96 -0.59 1.01 18.68
CA VAL A 96 0.17 1.54 17.53
C VAL A 96 -0.08 3.03 17.38
N PHE A 97 0.76 3.68 16.58
CA PHE A 97 0.57 5.05 16.14
C PHE A 97 0.73 5.16 14.62
N LEU A 98 0.17 6.22 14.04
CA LEU A 98 0.37 6.56 12.63
C LEU A 98 1.78 7.13 12.44
N THR A 99 2.52 6.51 11.53
CA THR A 99 3.88 6.96 11.23
C THR A 99 3.88 8.26 10.43
N ARG A 100 5.04 8.93 10.37
CA ARG A 100 5.24 10.11 9.50
C ARG A 100 4.93 9.83 8.03
N ALA A 101 5.06 8.58 7.59
CA ALA A 101 4.68 8.17 6.24
C ALA A 101 3.15 8.23 6.08
N ALA A 102 2.41 7.65 7.02
CA ALA A 102 0.95 7.69 7.03
C ALA A 102 0.41 9.13 7.12
N GLU A 103 1.07 9.97 7.92
CA GLU A 103 0.66 11.37 8.08
C GLU A 103 0.82 12.23 6.83
N ARG A 104 1.73 11.87 5.93
CA ARG A 104 1.90 12.55 4.64
C ARG A 104 0.83 12.19 3.60
N LEU A 105 0.16 11.04 3.76
CA LEU A 105 -0.87 10.57 2.84
C LEU A 105 -2.23 11.19 3.17
N GLN A 106 -2.37 12.51 2.97
CA GLN A 106 -3.55 13.26 3.38
C GLN A 106 -4.75 13.06 2.45
N ASP A 107 -4.51 12.85 1.18
CA ASP A 107 -5.57 12.63 0.21
C ASP A 107 -5.52 11.22 -0.43
N PRO A 108 -6.64 10.79 -1.04
CA PRO A 108 -6.70 9.48 -1.70
C PRO A 108 -5.69 9.30 -2.84
N ALA A 109 -5.30 10.38 -3.54
CA ALA A 109 -4.35 10.30 -4.63
C ALA A 109 -2.94 10.00 -4.12
N ASP A 110 -2.52 10.61 -3.03
CA ASP A 110 -1.25 10.32 -2.36
C ASP A 110 -1.19 8.85 -1.89
N PHE A 111 -2.29 8.36 -1.33
CA PHE A 111 -2.39 6.96 -0.92
C PHE A 111 -2.28 6.00 -2.12
N GLU A 112 -2.93 6.29 -3.23
CA GLU A 112 -2.84 5.48 -4.45
C GLU A 112 -1.43 5.42 -5.03
N VAL A 113 -0.70 6.53 -5.02
CA VAL A 113 0.71 6.57 -5.42
C VAL A 113 1.55 5.69 -4.50
N PHE A 114 1.36 5.81 -3.19
CA PHE A 114 2.04 4.98 -2.19
C PHE A 114 1.72 3.49 -2.38
N ARG A 115 0.44 3.13 -2.53
CA ARG A 115 -0.02 1.75 -2.75
C ARG A 115 0.63 1.12 -3.98
N LYS A 116 0.63 1.83 -5.11
CA LYS A 116 1.28 1.37 -6.35
C LYS A 116 2.79 1.19 -6.18
N ALA A 117 3.44 2.07 -5.44
CA ALA A 117 4.87 1.96 -5.17
C ALA A 117 5.22 0.75 -4.27
N THR A 118 4.30 0.29 -3.39
CA THR A 118 4.52 -0.89 -2.55
C THR A 118 4.33 -2.22 -3.29
N LEU A 119 3.60 -2.24 -4.41
CA LEU A 119 3.41 -3.45 -5.23
C LEU A 119 4.71 -3.94 -5.88
N LEU A 120 5.64 -3.03 -6.16
CA LEU A 120 6.92 -3.35 -6.74
C LEU A 120 8.05 -2.97 -5.76
N SER A 121 8.70 -3.97 -5.16
CA SER A 121 9.85 -3.71 -4.29
C SER A 121 11.10 -3.36 -5.11
N PRO A 122 11.81 -2.27 -4.83
CA PRO A 122 13.07 -1.95 -5.49
C PRO A 122 14.14 -3.03 -5.30
N LYS A 123 14.03 -3.84 -4.22
CA LYS A 123 14.93 -4.97 -3.95
C LYS A 123 14.81 -6.11 -4.98
N LEU A 124 13.70 -6.17 -5.70
CA LEU A 124 13.45 -7.17 -6.77
C LEU A 124 13.93 -6.69 -8.15
N LEU A 125 14.35 -5.44 -8.25
CA LEU A 125 14.78 -4.84 -9.49
C LEU A 125 16.32 -4.87 -9.63
N HIS A 126 16.78 -4.95 -10.86
CA HIS A 126 18.20 -4.79 -11.15
C HIS A 126 18.67 -3.38 -10.72
N PRO A 127 19.88 -3.21 -10.11
CA PRO A 127 20.36 -1.93 -9.60
C PRO A 127 20.24 -0.76 -10.58
N ARG A 128 20.58 -0.96 -11.85
CA ARG A 128 20.43 0.07 -12.90
C ARG A 128 19.00 0.55 -13.08
N ILE A 129 18.00 -0.36 -12.98
CA ILE A 129 16.58 0.01 -13.07
C ILE A 129 16.16 0.79 -11.82
N VAL A 130 16.70 0.42 -10.65
CA VAL A 130 16.46 1.16 -9.41
C VAL A 130 16.99 2.59 -9.50
N GLU A 131 18.15 2.78 -10.08
CA GLU A 131 18.77 4.10 -10.22
C GLU A 131 18.06 5.00 -11.24
N THR A 132 17.62 4.43 -12.36
CA THR A 132 17.10 5.20 -13.51
C THR A 132 15.57 5.30 -13.52
N ALA A 133 14.85 4.17 -13.47
CA ALA A 133 13.41 4.10 -13.66
C ALA A 133 12.61 4.18 -12.36
N TRP A 134 13.14 3.68 -11.24
CA TRP A 134 12.43 3.68 -9.96
C TRP A 134 12.01 5.07 -9.46
N PRO A 135 12.85 6.12 -9.49
CA PRO A 135 12.44 7.46 -9.08
C PRO A 135 11.28 8.03 -9.91
N THR A 136 11.19 7.65 -11.17
CA THR A 136 10.12 8.06 -12.08
C THR A 136 8.83 7.28 -11.79
N PHE A 137 8.96 5.98 -11.48
CA PHE A 137 7.84 5.10 -11.11
C PHE A 137 7.14 5.56 -9.83
N ILE A 138 7.89 5.82 -8.75
CA ILE A 138 7.31 6.27 -7.46
C ILE A 138 6.62 7.64 -7.53
N ARG A 139 6.95 8.45 -8.54
CA ARG A 139 6.27 9.72 -8.84
C ARG A 139 5.00 9.56 -9.66
N GLY A 140 4.59 8.30 -9.94
CA GLY A 140 3.39 8.00 -10.72
C GLY A 140 3.52 8.15 -12.23
N LYS A 141 4.72 8.41 -12.76
CA LYS A 141 4.99 8.54 -14.20
C LYS A 141 5.31 7.16 -14.80
N HIS A 142 4.31 6.26 -14.78
CA HIS A 142 4.52 4.84 -15.08
C HIS A 142 4.99 4.59 -16.51
N ASP A 143 4.43 5.26 -17.52
CA ASP A 143 4.82 5.10 -18.92
C ASP A 143 6.28 5.50 -19.14
N THR A 144 6.71 6.62 -18.55
CA THR A 144 8.10 7.09 -18.63
C THR A 144 9.04 6.11 -17.92
N ALA A 145 8.65 5.59 -16.73
CA ALA A 145 9.45 4.62 -15.98
C ALA A 145 9.63 3.31 -16.76
N VAL A 146 8.58 2.83 -17.43
CA VAL A 146 8.66 1.64 -18.30
C VAL A 146 9.63 1.89 -19.45
N PHE A 147 9.55 3.04 -20.12
CA PHE A 147 10.48 3.40 -21.18
C PHE A 147 11.93 3.47 -20.71
N GLU A 148 12.19 4.09 -19.55
CA GLU A 148 13.52 4.14 -18.92
C GLU A 148 14.05 2.75 -18.59
N ALA A 149 13.19 1.85 -18.05
CA ALA A 149 13.57 0.48 -17.75
C ALA A 149 13.94 -0.31 -19.01
N PHE A 150 13.15 -0.21 -20.09
CA PHE A 150 13.46 -0.86 -21.36
C PHE A 150 14.75 -0.35 -21.99
N LYS A 151 15.02 0.94 -21.89
CA LYS A 151 16.29 1.52 -22.34
C LYS A 151 17.49 0.89 -21.62
N GLU A 152 17.39 0.66 -20.31
CA GLU A 152 18.46 -0.02 -19.55
C GLU A 152 18.63 -1.49 -20.00
N VAL A 153 17.54 -2.19 -20.28
CA VAL A 153 17.59 -3.56 -20.83
C VAL A 153 18.30 -3.56 -22.21
N GLU A 154 17.93 -2.63 -23.09
CA GLU A 154 18.57 -2.50 -24.41
C GLU A 154 20.07 -2.24 -24.28
N VAL A 155 20.48 -1.33 -23.41
CA VAL A 155 21.90 -1.03 -23.13
C VAL A 155 22.62 -2.28 -22.61
N ALA A 156 22.01 -3.04 -21.72
CA ALA A 156 22.59 -4.27 -21.16
C ALA A 156 22.79 -5.34 -22.24
N VAL A 157 21.77 -5.58 -23.09
CA VAL A 157 21.84 -6.55 -24.21
C VAL A 157 22.92 -6.13 -25.20
N ARG A 158 22.93 -4.87 -25.63
CA ARG A 158 23.94 -4.33 -26.53
C ARG A 158 25.36 -4.53 -26.00
N THR A 159 25.57 -4.24 -24.72
CA THR A 159 26.87 -4.42 -24.06
C THR A 159 27.28 -5.91 -24.02
N ALA A 160 26.35 -6.79 -23.66
CA ALA A 160 26.60 -8.23 -23.56
C ALA A 160 26.94 -8.87 -24.94
N CYS A 161 26.30 -8.34 -26.00
CA CYS A 161 26.54 -8.82 -27.38
C CYS A 161 27.71 -8.13 -28.09
N GLY A 162 28.38 -7.15 -27.46
CA GLY A 162 29.50 -6.42 -28.06
C GLY A 162 29.11 -5.52 -29.24
N TYR A 163 27.83 -5.10 -29.32
CA TYR A 163 27.38 -4.23 -30.40
C TYR A 163 27.77 -2.77 -30.20
N ASP A 164 28.00 -2.05 -31.31
CA ASP A 164 28.28 -0.63 -31.32
C ASP A 164 27.10 0.17 -30.70
N ALA A 165 27.40 1.30 -30.08
CA ALA A 165 26.43 2.24 -29.51
C ALA A 165 25.39 2.77 -30.53
N LYS A 166 25.67 2.66 -31.80
CA LYS A 166 24.77 3.05 -32.91
C LYS A 166 23.67 2.02 -33.21
N VAL A 167 23.81 0.77 -32.71
CA VAL A 167 22.82 -0.29 -32.93
C VAL A 167 21.73 -0.12 -31.85
N ILE A 168 20.54 0.30 -32.25
CA ILE A 168 19.42 0.64 -31.36
C ILE A 168 18.17 -0.13 -31.84
N GLY A 169 17.36 -0.63 -30.87
CA GLY A 169 16.05 -1.21 -31.13
C GLY A 169 16.07 -2.62 -31.71
N VAL A 170 15.12 -2.91 -32.61
CA VAL A 170 14.87 -4.25 -33.15
C VAL A 170 16.13 -4.99 -33.71
N PRO A 171 17.12 -4.33 -34.33
CA PRO A 171 18.33 -5.01 -34.75
C PRO A 171 19.14 -5.69 -33.65
N VAL A 172 19.04 -5.19 -32.40
CA VAL A 172 19.74 -5.78 -31.23
C VAL A 172 19.15 -7.14 -30.86
N VAL A 173 17.88 -7.37 -31.17
CA VAL A 173 17.14 -8.59 -30.78
C VAL A 173 17.18 -9.67 -31.83
N HIS A 174 17.42 -9.32 -33.12
CA HIS A 174 17.34 -10.24 -34.27
C HIS A 174 18.68 -10.70 -34.86
N GLN A 175 19.82 -10.33 -34.27
CA GLN A 175 21.15 -10.71 -34.78
C GLN A 175 21.79 -11.91 -34.06
N ASN A 176 20.96 -12.81 -33.47
CA ASN A 176 21.41 -14.09 -32.93
C ASN A 176 20.90 -15.25 -33.78
#